data_dac39e3dd180467a95e425f0be8ebce3
#
_entry.id   dac39e3dd180467a95e425f0be8ebce3
#
_cell.length_a   1.000
_cell.length_b   1.000
_cell.length_c   1.000
_cell.angle_alpha   90.00
_cell.angle_beta   90.00
_cell.angle_gamma   90.00
#
_symmetry.space_group_name_H-M   'P 1'
#
loop_
_entity.id
_entity.type
_entity.pdbx_description
1 polymer ?
#
loop_
_entity_poly.entity_id
_entity_poly.type
_entity_poly.pdbx_seq_one_letter_code
_entity_poly.pdbx_strand_id
1 'polypeptide(L)'
;MSQIVSLFQAAVYFGTVILFGAVGEILAEKSGNLNLGVPGIMYMGGIAGLIAAFLYENGTANPVPAVAILVTLAAAFVMSMIGGLIYSVLTITLRANQNVTGLTLTIFGSGFANLFGGNLNKMAGGAGQISVAFTSGVYRTKIPFLSDSTGVFGEMFFFYGFLAYVAIIIALAVKWFLNRTSVGLNLRAVGENPATADAAGINVTKYKYVATCVGAGISGLGGLYYTMDYIKGTWA
;
A
#
# COMPACT_ATOMS: atom_id res chain seq x y z
N MET A 1 -11.23 -4.02 28.47
CA MET A 1 -11.27 -2.92 27.48
C MET A 1 -12.69 -2.36 27.42
N SER A 2 -12.85 -1.04 27.40
CA SER A 2 -14.18 -0.46 27.14
C SER A 2 -14.57 -0.70 25.67
N GLN A 3 -15.86 -0.93 25.38
CA GLN A 3 -16.33 -1.13 23.99
C GLN A 3 -15.95 0.04 23.07
N ILE A 4 -15.82 1.24 23.64
CA ILE A 4 -15.41 2.45 22.92
C ILE A 4 -13.94 2.33 22.45
N VAL A 5 -13.03 1.84 23.29
CA VAL A 5 -11.61 1.66 22.92
C VAL A 5 -11.45 0.66 21.78
N SER A 6 -12.15 -0.49 21.85
CA SER A 6 -12.09 -1.49 20.78
C SER A 6 -12.69 -1.01 19.47
N LEU A 7 -13.77 -0.22 19.51
CA LEU A 7 -14.34 0.42 18.31
C LEU A 7 -13.37 1.42 17.70
N PHE A 8 -12.72 2.25 18.51
CA PHE A 8 -11.72 3.21 18.04
C PHE A 8 -10.50 2.50 17.42
N GLN A 9 -10.00 1.44 18.05
CA GLN A 9 -8.91 0.64 17.51
C GLN A 9 -9.27 0.02 16.14
N ALA A 10 -10.46 -0.57 16.01
CA ALA A 10 -10.94 -1.10 14.74
C ALA A 10 -11.02 -0.01 13.65
N ALA A 11 -11.52 1.18 14.01
CA ALA A 11 -11.60 2.31 13.08
C ALA A 11 -10.21 2.75 12.60
N VAL A 12 -9.20 2.78 13.47
CA VAL A 12 -7.82 3.12 13.08
C VAL A 12 -7.20 2.04 12.18
N TYR A 13 -7.43 0.75 12.48
CA TYR A 13 -6.94 -0.34 11.62
C TYR A 13 -7.46 -0.23 10.19
N PHE A 14 -8.79 -0.14 10.02
CA PHE A 14 -9.38 0.02 8.69
C PHE A 14 -9.05 1.37 8.05
N GLY A 15 -9.08 2.45 8.85
CA GLY A 15 -8.74 3.79 8.40
C GLY A 15 -7.32 3.90 7.85
N THR A 16 -6.36 3.18 8.43
CA THR A 16 -4.97 3.16 7.95
C THR A 16 -4.85 2.50 6.56
N VAL A 17 -5.57 1.39 6.33
CA VAL A 17 -5.62 0.74 5.01
C VAL A 17 -6.16 1.71 3.96
N ILE A 18 -7.29 2.35 4.27
CA ILE A 18 -7.93 3.33 3.39
C ILE A 18 -7.03 4.56 3.17
N LEU A 19 -6.33 5.02 4.20
CA LEU A 19 -5.42 6.16 4.12
C LEU A 19 -4.29 5.93 3.11
N PHE A 20 -3.64 4.77 3.13
CA PHE A 20 -2.63 4.42 2.13
C PHE A 20 -3.21 4.41 0.71
N GLY A 21 -4.37 3.80 0.51
CA GLY A 21 -5.06 3.78 -0.77
C GLY A 21 -5.40 5.17 -1.26
N ALA A 22 -6.00 6.01 -0.41
CA ALA A 22 -6.39 7.37 -0.74
C ALA A 22 -5.18 8.27 -1.05
N VAL A 23 -4.11 8.18 -0.26
CA VAL A 23 -2.89 8.99 -0.49
C VAL A 23 -2.21 8.60 -1.80
N GLY A 24 -2.16 7.31 -2.11
CA GLY A 24 -1.63 6.85 -3.40
C GLY A 24 -2.49 7.31 -4.58
N GLU A 25 -3.82 7.22 -4.45
CA GLU A 25 -4.74 7.68 -5.49
C GLU A 25 -4.68 9.20 -5.69
N ILE A 26 -4.53 9.99 -4.63
CA ILE A 26 -4.36 11.45 -4.75
C ILE A 26 -3.18 11.81 -5.68
N LEU A 27 -2.07 11.08 -5.65
CA LEU A 27 -0.95 11.32 -6.56
C LEU A 27 -1.32 11.03 -8.01
N ALA A 28 -2.02 9.93 -8.28
CA ALA A 28 -2.48 9.57 -9.61
C ALA A 28 -3.51 10.58 -10.12
N GLU A 29 -4.51 10.90 -9.31
CA GLU A 29 -5.58 11.85 -9.65
C GLU A 29 -5.06 13.26 -9.91
N LYS A 30 -4.08 13.74 -9.11
CA LYS A 30 -3.43 15.04 -9.34
C LYS A 30 -2.62 15.10 -10.62
N SER A 31 -2.32 13.97 -11.25
CA SER A 31 -1.74 13.90 -12.61
C SER A 31 -2.80 13.84 -13.73
N GLY A 32 -4.09 13.79 -13.38
CA GLY A 32 -5.20 13.64 -14.32
C GLY A 32 -5.53 12.17 -14.65
N ASN A 33 -5.10 11.21 -13.85
CA ASN A 33 -5.39 9.79 -14.01
C ASN A 33 -6.21 9.30 -12.81
N LEU A 34 -7.51 9.07 -13.00
CA LEU A 34 -8.38 8.49 -11.97
C LEU A 34 -8.30 6.95 -11.99
N ASN A 35 -7.73 6.34 -10.96
CA ASN A 35 -7.52 4.90 -10.92
C ASN A 35 -8.47 4.20 -9.93
N LEU A 36 -9.58 3.70 -10.42
CA LEU A 36 -10.50 2.86 -9.62
C LEU A 36 -9.95 1.46 -9.33
N GLY A 37 -8.74 1.14 -9.80
CA GLY A 37 -8.05 -0.15 -9.57
C GLY A 37 -7.24 -0.22 -8.27
N VAL A 38 -7.28 0.81 -7.43
CA VAL A 38 -6.53 0.87 -6.17
C VAL A 38 -6.73 -0.38 -5.31
N PRO A 39 -7.96 -0.90 -5.07
CA PRO A 39 -8.12 -2.12 -4.29
C PRO A 39 -7.39 -3.32 -4.88
N GLY A 40 -7.42 -3.51 -6.20
CA GLY A 40 -6.68 -4.58 -6.89
C GLY A 40 -5.17 -4.45 -6.71
N ILE A 41 -4.64 -3.23 -6.84
CA ILE A 41 -3.23 -2.92 -6.61
C ILE A 41 -2.83 -3.23 -5.16
N MET A 42 -3.69 -2.89 -4.19
CA MET A 42 -3.47 -3.20 -2.78
C MET A 42 -3.44 -4.72 -2.53
N TYR A 43 -4.31 -5.49 -3.18
CA TYR A 43 -4.26 -6.96 -3.13
C TYR A 43 -2.94 -7.51 -3.68
N MET A 44 -2.46 -6.98 -4.83
CA MET A 44 -1.17 -7.38 -5.41
C MET A 44 -0.01 -7.07 -4.46
N GLY A 45 0.00 -5.89 -3.84
CA GLY A 45 1.02 -5.49 -2.86
C GLY A 45 0.99 -6.34 -1.60
N GLY A 46 -0.20 -6.58 -1.05
CA GLY A 46 -0.39 -7.39 0.15
C GLY A 46 0.12 -8.82 -0.02
N ILE A 47 -0.27 -9.48 -1.11
CA ILE A 47 0.18 -10.86 -1.38
C ILE A 47 1.68 -10.93 -1.68
N ALA A 48 2.24 -9.97 -2.41
CA ALA A 48 3.68 -9.95 -2.69
C ALA A 48 4.50 -9.75 -1.41
N GLY A 49 4.06 -8.89 -0.50
CA GLY A 49 4.68 -8.74 0.81
C GLY A 49 4.59 -10.01 1.65
N LEU A 50 3.45 -10.71 1.62
CA LEU A 50 3.27 -11.98 2.32
C LEU A 50 4.18 -13.07 1.76
N ILE A 51 4.29 -13.19 0.42
CA ILE A 51 5.20 -14.13 -0.25
C ILE A 51 6.65 -13.85 0.17
N ALA A 52 7.05 -12.59 0.16
CA ALA A 52 8.39 -12.18 0.54
C ALA A 52 8.70 -12.52 2.01
N ALA A 53 7.74 -12.31 2.92
CA ALA A 53 7.83 -12.72 4.32
C ALA A 53 8.00 -14.24 4.45
N PHE A 54 7.14 -15.01 3.76
CA PHE A 54 7.16 -16.46 3.80
C PHE A 54 8.49 -17.04 3.31
N LEU A 55 9.00 -16.54 2.17
CA LEU A 55 10.27 -16.99 1.62
C LEU A 55 11.45 -16.63 2.53
N TYR A 56 11.41 -15.44 3.15
CA TYR A 56 12.46 -15.01 4.06
C TYR A 56 12.47 -15.83 5.37
N GLU A 57 11.31 -16.06 5.98
CA GLU A 57 11.20 -16.83 7.22
C GLU A 57 11.62 -18.30 7.02
N ASN A 58 11.22 -18.92 5.90
CA ASN A 58 11.58 -20.32 5.63
C ASN A 58 13.01 -20.49 5.05
N GLY A 59 13.56 -19.46 4.44
CA GLY A 59 14.91 -19.49 3.88
C GLY A 59 16.04 -19.13 4.85
N THR A 60 15.69 -18.63 6.05
CA THR A 60 16.68 -18.08 7.00
C THR A 60 16.52 -18.71 8.38
N ALA A 61 17.56 -19.38 8.87
CA ALA A 61 17.53 -20.04 10.19
C ALA A 61 17.33 -19.06 11.37
N ASN A 62 17.84 -17.81 11.23
CA ASN A 62 17.71 -16.75 12.23
C ASN A 62 17.22 -15.45 11.52
N PRO A 63 15.92 -15.25 11.36
CA PRO A 63 15.40 -14.08 10.67
C PRO A 63 15.63 -12.78 11.47
N VAL A 64 16.15 -11.76 10.78
CA VAL A 64 16.44 -10.44 11.36
C VAL A 64 15.25 -9.51 11.13
N PRO A 65 14.69 -8.84 12.16
CA PRO A 65 13.52 -7.97 12.03
C PRO A 65 13.65 -6.88 10.97
N ALA A 66 14.79 -6.19 10.92
CA ALA A 66 15.02 -5.11 9.94
C ALA A 66 15.00 -5.60 8.50
N VAL A 67 15.57 -6.77 8.22
CA VAL A 67 15.58 -7.37 6.88
C VAL A 67 14.19 -7.82 6.49
N ALA A 68 13.45 -8.43 7.41
CA ALA A 68 12.04 -8.82 7.18
C ALA A 68 11.18 -7.60 6.78
N ILE A 69 11.31 -6.48 7.49
CA ILE A 69 10.60 -5.23 7.15
C ILE A 69 11.02 -4.73 5.76
N LEU A 70 12.32 -4.62 5.47
CA LEU A 70 12.79 -4.07 4.21
C LEU A 70 12.37 -4.91 3.00
N VAL A 71 12.49 -6.23 3.11
CA VAL A 71 12.15 -7.16 2.01
C VAL A 71 10.65 -7.13 1.72
N THR A 72 9.82 -7.15 2.75
CA THR A 72 8.36 -7.12 2.59
C THR A 72 7.84 -5.77 2.09
N LEU A 73 8.37 -4.65 2.59
CA LEU A 73 8.05 -3.31 2.08
C LEU A 73 8.45 -3.15 0.62
N ALA A 74 9.67 -3.57 0.27
CA ALA A 74 10.16 -3.49 -1.11
C ALA A 74 9.31 -4.37 -2.05
N ALA A 75 8.99 -5.60 -1.66
CA ALA A 75 8.17 -6.51 -2.46
C ALA A 75 6.75 -5.95 -2.68
N ALA A 76 6.10 -5.46 -1.63
CA ALA A 76 4.77 -4.86 -1.72
C ALA A 76 4.77 -3.61 -2.59
N PHE A 77 5.74 -2.71 -2.40
CA PHE A 77 5.85 -1.47 -3.15
C PHE A 77 6.11 -1.73 -4.64
N VAL A 78 7.09 -2.57 -4.96
CA VAL A 78 7.46 -2.89 -6.35
C VAL A 78 6.33 -3.60 -7.09
N MET A 79 5.69 -4.60 -6.46
CA MET A 79 4.59 -5.31 -7.10
C MET A 79 3.40 -4.41 -7.37
N SER A 80 3.10 -3.50 -6.46
CA SER A 80 2.04 -2.51 -6.65
C SER A 80 2.39 -1.47 -7.72
N MET A 81 3.67 -1.08 -7.82
CA MET A 81 4.15 -0.26 -8.96
C MET A 81 3.96 -0.97 -10.30
N ILE A 82 4.16 -2.30 -10.36
CA ILE A 82 3.87 -3.09 -11.58
C ILE A 82 2.39 -3.01 -11.92
N GLY A 83 1.49 -3.13 -10.94
CA GLY A 83 0.05 -2.90 -11.13
C GLY A 83 -0.25 -1.51 -11.66
N GLY A 84 0.37 -0.47 -11.08
CA GLY A 84 0.28 0.91 -11.56
C GLY A 84 0.85 1.13 -12.95
N LEU A 85 1.93 0.40 -13.31
CA LEU A 85 2.51 0.43 -14.64
C LEU A 85 1.56 -0.18 -15.68
N ILE A 86 0.95 -1.32 -15.38
CA ILE A 86 -0.08 -1.93 -16.26
C ILE A 86 -1.22 -0.93 -16.49
N TYR A 87 -1.75 -0.32 -15.44
CA TYR A 87 -2.77 0.71 -15.55
C TYR A 87 -2.30 1.88 -16.42
N SER A 88 -1.08 2.38 -16.20
CA SER A 88 -0.51 3.51 -16.93
C SER A 88 -0.34 3.22 -18.41
N VAL A 89 0.13 2.02 -18.79
CA VAL A 89 0.24 1.62 -20.21
C VAL A 89 -1.13 1.63 -20.89
N LEU A 90 -2.14 1.06 -20.23
CA LEU A 90 -3.48 1.00 -20.79
C LEU A 90 -4.13 2.38 -20.91
N THR A 91 -4.03 3.23 -19.90
CA THR A 91 -4.76 4.52 -19.87
C THR A 91 -4.00 5.69 -20.49
N ILE A 92 -2.68 5.73 -20.37
CA ILE A 92 -1.86 6.84 -20.85
C ILE A 92 -1.39 6.57 -22.28
N THR A 93 -0.83 5.37 -22.54
CA THR A 93 -0.29 5.03 -23.88
C THR A 93 -1.39 4.57 -24.83
N LEU A 94 -2.22 3.61 -24.42
CA LEU A 94 -3.29 3.06 -25.25
C LEU A 94 -4.58 3.87 -25.16
N ARG A 95 -4.64 4.89 -24.29
CA ARG A 95 -5.78 5.79 -24.11
C ARG A 95 -7.11 5.07 -23.83
N ALA A 96 -7.05 3.92 -23.17
CA ALA A 96 -8.23 3.19 -22.73
C ALA A 96 -9.02 3.99 -21.67
N ASN A 97 -10.30 3.68 -21.53
CA ASN A 97 -11.15 4.32 -20.54
C ASN A 97 -10.65 4.02 -19.11
N GLN A 98 -10.35 5.07 -18.34
CA GLN A 98 -9.75 4.97 -17.01
C GLN A 98 -10.63 4.19 -16.03
N ASN A 99 -11.94 4.42 -16.04
CA ASN A 99 -12.87 3.77 -15.12
C ASN A 99 -12.97 2.27 -15.38
N VAL A 100 -13.11 1.89 -16.65
CA VAL A 100 -13.20 0.47 -17.06
C VAL A 100 -11.89 -0.25 -16.77
N THR A 101 -10.76 0.37 -17.10
CA THR A 101 -9.43 -0.18 -16.83
C THR A 101 -9.20 -0.36 -15.33
N GLY A 102 -9.59 0.62 -14.52
CA GLY A 102 -9.46 0.54 -13.07
C GLY A 102 -10.28 -0.59 -12.47
N LEU A 103 -11.57 -0.69 -12.84
CA LEU A 103 -12.42 -1.80 -12.38
C LEU A 103 -11.90 -3.17 -12.81
N THR A 104 -11.41 -3.29 -14.06
CA THR A 104 -10.78 -4.52 -14.54
C THR A 104 -9.53 -4.87 -13.74
N LEU A 105 -8.71 -3.86 -13.40
CA LEU A 105 -7.52 -4.07 -12.58
C LEU A 105 -7.86 -4.50 -11.15
N THR A 106 -8.99 -4.06 -10.60
CA THR A 106 -9.47 -4.55 -9.30
C THR A 106 -9.79 -6.05 -9.34
N ILE A 107 -10.50 -6.50 -10.37
CA ILE A 107 -10.81 -7.93 -10.57
C ILE A 107 -9.52 -8.72 -10.82
N PHE A 108 -8.64 -8.22 -11.67
CA PHE A 108 -7.34 -8.85 -11.94
C PHE A 108 -6.50 -8.97 -10.68
N GLY A 109 -6.38 -7.90 -9.88
CA GLY A 109 -5.57 -7.88 -8.66
C GLY A 109 -6.09 -8.84 -7.59
N SER A 110 -7.41 -8.95 -7.42
CA SER A 110 -8.00 -9.92 -6.51
C SER A 110 -7.77 -11.36 -6.99
N GLY A 111 -7.94 -11.63 -8.28
CA GLY A 111 -7.63 -12.94 -8.88
C GLY A 111 -6.16 -13.30 -8.76
N PHE A 112 -5.27 -12.34 -8.99
CA PHE A 112 -3.83 -12.50 -8.80
C PHE A 112 -3.48 -12.89 -7.36
N ALA A 113 -4.03 -12.18 -6.38
CA ALA A 113 -3.78 -12.46 -4.98
C ALA A 113 -4.28 -13.84 -4.55
N ASN A 114 -5.46 -14.24 -5.02
CA ASN A 114 -6.02 -15.57 -4.74
C ASN A 114 -5.21 -16.70 -5.40
N LEU A 115 -4.75 -16.50 -6.64
CA LEU A 115 -3.91 -17.47 -7.33
C LEU A 115 -2.59 -17.73 -6.61
N PHE A 116 -1.89 -16.66 -6.24
CA PHE A 116 -0.60 -16.75 -5.57
C PHE A 116 -0.75 -17.14 -4.10
N GLY A 117 -1.77 -16.67 -3.41
CA GLY A 117 -2.09 -17.08 -2.04
C GLY A 117 -2.44 -18.57 -1.94
N GLY A 118 -3.25 -19.08 -2.88
CA GLY A 118 -3.57 -20.51 -2.97
C GLY A 118 -2.36 -21.38 -3.29
N ASN A 119 -1.44 -20.91 -4.14
CA ASN A 119 -0.19 -21.63 -4.43
C ASN A 119 0.77 -21.65 -3.24
N LEU A 120 0.88 -20.57 -2.51
CA LEU A 120 1.65 -20.55 -1.26
C LEU A 120 1.11 -21.57 -0.25
N ASN A 121 -0.19 -21.67 -0.10
CA ASN A 121 -0.81 -22.64 0.79
C ASN A 121 -0.41 -24.08 0.42
N LYS A 122 -0.35 -24.41 -0.87
CA LYS A 122 0.15 -25.71 -1.35
C LYS A 122 1.64 -25.91 -1.03
N MET A 123 2.47 -24.89 -1.18
CA MET A 123 3.91 -24.95 -0.86
C MET A 123 4.15 -25.12 0.65
N ALA A 124 3.28 -24.60 1.48
CA ALA A 124 3.30 -24.76 2.94
C ALA A 124 2.76 -26.13 3.43
N GLY A 125 2.49 -27.07 2.52
CA GLY A 125 1.99 -28.41 2.86
C GLY A 125 0.47 -28.58 2.72
N GLY A 126 -0.24 -27.60 2.20
CA GLY A 126 -1.68 -27.68 1.90
C GLY A 126 -2.62 -27.78 3.11
N ALA A 127 -2.10 -27.59 4.32
CA ALA A 127 -2.82 -27.86 5.57
C ALA A 127 -3.58 -26.63 6.14
N GLY A 128 -4.14 -25.77 5.28
CA GLY A 128 -4.97 -24.67 5.75
C GLY A 128 -4.34 -23.28 5.55
N GLN A 129 -4.23 -22.49 6.58
CA GLN A 129 -3.80 -21.10 6.56
C GLN A 129 -2.28 -20.95 6.58
N ILE A 130 -1.71 -20.15 5.68
CA ILE A 130 -0.31 -19.71 5.78
C ILE A 130 -0.21 -18.70 6.91
N SER A 131 0.84 -18.82 7.73
CA SER A 131 1.14 -17.87 8.79
C SER A 131 2.61 -17.48 8.76
N VAL A 132 2.88 -16.18 8.66
CA VAL A 132 4.21 -15.56 8.80
C VAL A 132 4.28 -14.85 10.16
N ALA A 133 4.32 -15.66 11.21
CA ALA A 133 4.16 -15.19 12.58
C ALA A 133 5.29 -14.26 13.03
N PHE A 134 6.54 -14.52 12.63
CA PHE A 134 7.69 -13.71 12.98
C PHE A 134 7.57 -12.31 12.36
N THR A 135 7.42 -12.21 11.02
CA THR A 135 7.35 -10.92 10.33
C THR A 135 6.13 -10.12 10.78
N SER A 136 4.96 -10.75 10.87
CA SER A 136 3.77 -10.10 11.40
C SER A 136 3.95 -9.61 12.83
N GLY A 137 4.65 -10.37 13.69
CA GLY A 137 4.99 -9.96 15.04
C GLY A 137 5.84 -8.69 15.07
N VAL A 138 6.83 -8.59 14.16
CA VAL A 138 7.66 -7.39 13.99
C VAL A 138 6.83 -6.16 13.58
N TYR A 139 5.92 -6.31 12.62
CA TYR A 139 5.04 -5.22 12.17
C TYR A 139 4.10 -4.74 13.28
N ARG A 140 3.64 -5.63 14.12
CA ARG A 140 2.70 -5.37 15.23
C ARG A 140 3.38 -4.95 16.53
N THR A 141 4.71 -4.78 16.52
CA THR A 141 5.43 -4.31 17.71
C THR A 141 4.93 -2.91 18.08
N LYS A 142 4.35 -2.80 19.27
CA LYS A 142 3.86 -1.54 19.83
C LYS A 142 5.04 -0.69 20.29
N ILE A 143 4.81 0.60 20.46
CA ILE A 143 5.78 1.49 21.10
C ILE A 143 5.69 1.26 22.62
N PRO A 144 6.63 0.49 23.24
CA PRO A 144 6.42 -0.09 24.57
C PRO A 144 6.31 0.95 25.70
N PHE A 145 6.97 2.10 25.56
CA PHE A 145 7.00 3.12 26.61
C PHE A 145 5.72 3.98 26.67
N LEU A 146 5.03 4.18 25.54
CA LEU A 146 3.85 5.07 25.47
C LEU A 146 2.53 4.31 25.62
N SER A 147 2.46 3.02 25.24
CA SER A 147 1.22 2.26 25.33
C SER A 147 0.83 1.91 26.79
N ASP A 148 1.83 1.67 27.66
CA ASP A 148 1.59 1.17 29.00
C ASP A 148 1.55 2.25 30.08
N SER A 149 2.18 3.43 29.82
CA SER A 149 2.29 4.51 30.82
C SER A 149 1.12 5.49 30.84
N THR A 150 0.32 5.57 29.78
CA THR A 150 -0.72 6.61 29.60
C THR A 150 -2.16 6.08 29.69
N GLY A 151 -2.37 4.85 30.19
CA GLY A 151 -3.71 4.27 30.39
C GLY A 151 -4.57 4.21 29.11
N VAL A 152 -5.83 4.59 29.17
CA VAL A 152 -6.78 4.56 28.04
C VAL A 152 -6.32 5.38 26.84
N PHE A 153 -5.63 6.49 27.04
CA PHE A 153 -5.04 7.31 25.96
C PHE A 153 -3.94 6.54 25.23
N GLY A 154 -3.08 5.82 25.94
CA GLY A 154 -2.06 4.98 25.34
C GLY A 154 -2.63 3.86 24.48
N GLU A 155 -3.67 3.21 24.96
CA GLU A 155 -4.39 2.17 24.23
C GLU A 155 -5.11 2.71 22.95
N MET A 156 -5.55 3.96 22.95
CA MET A 156 -6.21 4.57 21.80
C MET A 156 -5.25 5.06 20.72
N PHE A 157 -4.07 5.58 21.09
CA PHE A 157 -3.17 6.28 20.14
C PHE A 157 -1.84 5.57 19.89
N PHE A 158 -1.36 4.73 20.82
CA PHE A 158 -0.02 4.11 20.73
C PHE A 158 -0.05 2.58 20.66
N PHE A 159 -1.21 2.01 20.42
CA PHE A 159 -1.40 0.55 20.37
C PHE A 159 -1.07 -0.07 19.00
N TYR A 160 -0.83 0.73 17.97
CA TYR A 160 -0.72 0.29 16.58
C TYR A 160 0.72 -0.03 16.19
N GLY A 161 0.87 -0.88 15.16
CA GLY A 161 2.15 -1.12 14.52
C GLY A 161 2.74 0.13 13.89
N PHE A 162 4.06 0.16 13.70
CA PHE A 162 4.77 1.34 13.18
C PHE A 162 4.23 1.84 11.83
N LEU A 163 3.68 0.95 11.00
CA LEU A 163 3.21 1.28 9.65
C LEU A 163 1.99 2.22 9.68
N ALA A 164 1.18 2.19 10.76
CA ALA A 164 0.08 3.14 10.94
C ALA A 164 0.58 4.59 11.07
N TYR A 165 1.69 4.79 11.78
CA TYR A 165 2.31 6.12 11.89
C TYR A 165 3.02 6.53 10.61
N VAL A 166 3.65 5.59 9.92
CA VAL A 166 4.24 5.81 8.60
C VAL A 166 3.20 6.26 7.59
N ALA A 167 1.96 5.75 7.65
CA ALA A 167 0.87 6.20 6.78
C ALA A 167 0.59 7.70 6.94
N ILE A 168 0.54 8.19 8.18
CA ILE A 168 0.33 9.61 8.50
C ILE A 168 1.52 10.45 7.99
N ILE A 169 2.75 9.98 8.21
CA ILE A 169 3.96 10.66 7.73
C ILE A 169 3.96 10.76 6.21
N ILE A 170 3.62 9.67 5.50
CA ILE A 170 3.51 9.66 4.03
C ILE A 170 2.42 10.62 3.56
N ALA A 171 1.25 10.66 4.22
CA ALA A 171 0.18 11.60 3.88
C ALA A 171 0.63 13.07 4.01
N LEU A 172 1.33 13.40 5.08
CA LEU A 172 1.90 14.75 5.30
C LEU A 172 3.01 15.06 4.28
N ALA A 173 3.86 14.08 3.96
CA ALA A 173 4.93 14.23 2.96
C ALA A 173 4.35 14.46 1.55
N VAL A 174 3.32 13.72 1.15
CA VAL A 174 2.63 13.91 -0.13
C VAL A 174 1.94 15.27 -0.18
N LYS A 175 1.27 15.69 0.90
CA LYS A 175 0.70 17.05 1.00
C LYS A 175 1.77 18.12 0.84
N TRP A 176 2.91 17.99 1.52
CA TRP A 176 4.02 18.94 1.40
C TRP A 176 4.61 18.92 0.00
N PHE A 177 4.85 17.74 -0.59
CA PHE A 177 5.33 17.55 -1.94
C PHE A 177 4.46 18.27 -2.98
N LEU A 178 3.16 18.05 -2.95
CA LEU A 178 2.21 18.63 -3.90
C LEU A 178 2.10 20.15 -3.77
N ASN A 179 2.27 20.73 -2.55
CA ASN A 179 2.03 22.14 -2.31
C ASN A 179 3.31 22.99 -2.25
N ARG A 180 4.48 22.38 -2.03
CA ARG A 180 5.71 23.11 -1.74
C ARG A 180 6.87 22.79 -2.67
N THR A 181 6.73 21.83 -3.59
CA THR A 181 7.81 21.50 -4.53
C THR A 181 7.44 21.90 -5.96
N SER A 182 8.46 22.27 -6.76
CA SER A 182 8.28 22.57 -8.20
C SER A 182 7.77 21.35 -8.98
N VAL A 183 8.21 20.14 -8.59
CA VAL A 183 7.75 18.89 -9.21
C VAL A 183 6.27 18.64 -8.91
N GLY A 184 5.82 18.87 -7.66
CA GLY A 184 4.42 18.76 -7.29
C GLY A 184 3.52 19.80 -7.97
N LEU A 185 4.03 21.03 -8.14
CA LEU A 185 3.33 22.07 -8.89
C LEU A 185 3.16 21.69 -10.36
N ASN A 186 4.24 21.21 -11.01
CA ASN A 186 4.17 20.73 -12.39
C ASN A 186 3.20 19.54 -12.54
N LEU A 187 3.18 18.64 -11.56
CA LEU A 187 2.23 17.51 -11.55
C LEU A 187 0.78 17.98 -11.56
N ARG A 188 0.45 18.97 -10.73
CA ARG A 188 -0.88 19.57 -10.68
C ARG A 188 -1.23 20.28 -11.99
N ALA A 189 -0.28 21.04 -12.56
CA ALA A 189 -0.47 21.68 -13.88
C ALA A 189 -0.76 20.66 -14.98
N VAL A 190 -0.07 19.51 -14.97
CA VAL A 190 -0.32 18.39 -15.90
C VAL A 190 -1.73 17.82 -15.71
N GLY A 191 -2.23 17.73 -14.48
CA GLY A 191 -3.58 17.22 -14.23
C GLY A 191 -4.69 18.20 -14.59
N GLU A 192 -4.46 19.50 -14.35
CA GLU A 192 -5.47 20.55 -14.64
C GLU A 192 -5.58 20.86 -16.14
N ASN A 193 -4.45 21.04 -16.82
CA ASN A 193 -4.43 21.29 -18.26
C ASN A 193 -3.16 20.71 -18.93
N PRO A 194 -3.23 19.46 -19.41
CA PRO A 194 -2.09 18.80 -20.04
C PRO A 194 -1.53 19.56 -21.26
N ALA A 195 -2.40 20.20 -22.07
CA ALA A 195 -1.99 20.92 -23.26
C ALA A 195 -1.17 22.17 -22.91
N THR A 196 -1.58 22.92 -21.90
CA THR A 196 -0.84 24.10 -21.42
C THR A 196 0.48 23.69 -20.76
N ALA A 197 0.49 22.58 -20.00
CA ALA A 197 1.71 22.06 -19.40
C ALA A 197 2.73 21.62 -20.46
N ASP A 198 2.28 20.95 -21.52
CA ASP A 198 3.13 20.56 -22.66
C ASP A 198 3.71 21.80 -23.41
N ALA A 199 2.88 22.80 -23.66
CA ALA A 199 3.32 24.07 -24.25
C ALA A 199 4.37 24.79 -23.39
N ALA A 200 4.35 24.61 -22.06
CA ALA A 200 5.35 25.12 -21.14
C ALA A 200 6.60 24.22 -21.04
N GLY A 201 6.72 23.17 -21.86
CA GLY A 201 7.88 22.26 -21.90
C GLY A 201 7.87 21.16 -20.82
N ILE A 202 6.74 20.95 -20.14
CA ILE A 202 6.61 19.90 -19.13
C ILE A 202 6.25 18.58 -19.83
N ASN A 203 7.04 17.52 -19.58
CA ASN A 203 6.76 16.20 -20.17
C ASN A 203 5.56 15.52 -19.47
N VAL A 204 4.36 15.75 -20.02
CA VAL A 204 3.08 15.28 -19.49
C VAL A 204 3.05 13.76 -19.29
N THR A 205 3.52 12.99 -20.27
CA THR A 205 3.53 11.53 -20.21
C THR A 205 4.36 11.02 -19.05
N LYS A 206 5.58 11.55 -18.89
CA LYS A 206 6.49 11.16 -17.78
C LYS A 206 5.86 11.45 -16.41
N TYR A 207 5.28 12.63 -16.23
CA TYR A 207 4.63 13.00 -14.97
C TYR A 207 3.46 12.08 -14.63
N LYS A 208 2.61 11.77 -15.61
CA LYS A 208 1.49 10.84 -15.42
C LYS A 208 1.96 9.44 -15.02
N TYR A 209 2.93 8.87 -15.75
CA TYR A 209 3.49 7.54 -15.44
C TYR A 209 4.09 7.48 -14.04
N VAL A 210 4.96 8.42 -13.71
CA VAL A 210 5.65 8.43 -12.41
C VAL A 210 4.64 8.59 -11.27
N ALA A 211 3.70 9.53 -11.40
CA ALA A 211 2.69 9.75 -10.35
C ALA A 211 1.81 8.51 -10.12
N THR A 212 1.34 7.89 -11.21
CA THR A 212 0.48 6.70 -11.11
C THR A 212 1.26 5.50 -10.54
N CYS A 213 2.51 5.27 -10.97
CA CYS A 213 3.32 4.17 -10.46
C CYS A 213 3.71 4.36 -8.98
N VAL A 214 4.15 5.57 -8.60
CA VAL A 214 4.51 5.86 -7.20
C VAL A 214 3.27 5.83 -6.32
N GLY A 215 2.15 6.39 -6.79
CA GLY A 215 0.87 6.33 -6.09
C GLY A 215 0.40 4.89 -5.87
N ALA A 216 0.50 4.04 -6.89
CA ALA A 216 0.23 2.61 -6.79
C ALA A 216 1.12 1.92 -5.75
N GLY A 217 2.43 2.24 -5.74
CA GLY A 217 3.37 1.72 -4.75
C GLY A 217 2.95 2.08 -3.31
N ILE A 218 2.56 3.35 -3.07
CA ILE A 218 2.07 3.80 -1.77
C ILE A 218 0.77 3.06 -1.39
N SER A 219 -0.17 2.93 -2.32
CA SER A 219 -1.41 2.18 -2.08
C SER A 219 -1.13 0.72 -1.70
N GLY A 220 -0.12 0.09 -2.32
CA GLY A 220 0.28 -1.28 -2.02
C GLY A 220 0.79 -1.50 -0.61
N LEU A 221 1.37 -0.47 0.02
CA LEU A 221 1.72 -0.53 1.45
C LEU A 221 0.49 -0.67 2.34
N GLY A 222 -0.66 -0.16 1.91
CA GLY A 222 -1.94 -0.39 2.59
C GLY A 222 -2.38 -1.87 2.53
N GLY A 223 -2.14 -2.54 1.41
CA GLY A 223 -2.34 -3.99 1.28
C GLY A 223 -1.40 -4.79 2.20
N LEU A 224 -0.12 -4.39 2.27
CA LEU A 224 0.84 -4.98 3.20
C LEU A 224 0.43 -4.76 4.66
N TYR A 225 0.00 -3.56 5.02
CA TYR A 225 -0.52 -3.28 6.35
C TYR A 225 -1.71 -4.17 6.70
N TYR A 226 -2.65 -4.34 5.77
CA TYR A 226 -3.79 -5.23 5.96
C TYR A 226 -3.33 -6.68 6.23
N THR A 227 -2.39 -7.20 5.44
CA THR A 227 -1.92 -8.59 5.59
C THR A 227 -1.08 -8.81 6.83
N MET A 228 -0.19 -7.89 7.18
CA MET A 228 0.76 -8.06 8.30
C MET A 228 0.17 -7.67 9.66
N ASP A 229 -0.55 -6.56 9.71
CA ASP A 229 -1.03 -5.99 10.98
C ASP A 229 -2.46 -6.45 11.28
N TYR A 230 -3.41 -6.31 10.34
CA TYR A 230 -4.83 -6.60 10.58
C TYR A 230 -5.12 -8.11 10.60
N ILE A 231 -4.78 -8.85 9.54
CA ILE A 231 -5.00 -10.31 9.47
C ILE A 231 -3.81 -11.14 10.01
N LYS A 232 -2.84 -10.48 10.67
CA LYS A 232 -1.76 -11.08 11.46
C LYS A 232 -0.86 -12.02 10.65
N GLY A 233 -0.55 -11.66 9.41
CA GLY A 233 0.31 -12.44 8.53
C GLY A 233 -0.30 -13.77 8.09
N THR A 234 -1.62 -13.86 8.04
CA THR A 234 -2.34 -15.06 7.59
C THR A 234 -2.97 -14.84 6.21
N TRP A 235 -3.08 -15.92 5.42
CA TRP A 235 -3.84 -15.94 4.17
C TRP A 235 -4.62 -17.25 4.07
N ALA A 236 -5.92 -17.19 3.80
CA ALA A 236 -6.81 -18.33 3.67
C ALA A 236 -7.37 -18.43 2.26
#